data_97931c57ff427cf7395505b369f36c8b
#
_entry.id   97931c57ff427cf7395505b369f36c8b
#
_cell.length_a   1.000
_cell.length_b   1.000
_cell.length_c   1.000
_cell.angle_alpha   90.00
_cell.angle_beta   90.00
_cell.angle_gamma   90.00
#
_symmetry.space_group_name_H-M   'P 1'
#
loop_
_entity.id
_entity.type
_entity.pdbx_description
1 polymer ?
#
loop_
_entity_poly.entity_id
_entity_poly.type
_entity_poly.pdbx_seq_one_letter_code
_entity_poly.pdbx_strand_id
1 'polypeptide(L)'
;EFDLVEIKLINNLDDKRGFCIDIKGHKSRAKIERGLQAHTCYSYQGEIAIDQGLDADRLKQKELFFPNFNVCVHPSSYNNPLSLTLIKCKNTKEFILDEDNTIRLKNNTNLCLTVAKEESRKGGGGSPVHLMRNLSMQICNNKHSVYQNWVIRYFKKGKIFKEKLSKF
;
A
#
# COMPACT_ATOMS: atom_id res chain seq x y z
N GLU A 1 8.59 -5.12 19.32
CA GLU A 1 7.50 -5.58 18.45
C GLU A 1 6.79 -4.37 17.84
N PHE A 2 6.43 -4.45 16.54
CA PHE A 2 5.79 -3.37 15.81
C PHE A 2 4.29 -3.65 15.66
N ASP A 3 3.45 -2.62 15.84
CA ASP A 3 2.04 -2.71 15.50
C ASP A 3 1.88 -2.51 13.99
N LEU A 4 1.56 -3.61 13.30
CA LEU A 4 1.43 -3.60 11.85
C LEU A 4 0.02 -3.23 11.41
N VAL A 5 -0.05 -2.39 10.37
CA VAL A 5 -1.27 -2.07 9.64
C VAL A 5 -1.06 -2.36 8.16
N GLU A 6 -2.15 -2.65 7.45
CA GLU A 6 -2.13 -2.73 5.99
C GLU A 6 -2.87 -1.54 5.39
N ILE A 7 -2.41 -1.09 4.24
CA ILE A 7 -3.09 -0.07 3.45
C ILE A 7 -3.78 -0.76 2.30
N LYS A 8 -5.11 -0.77 2.34
CA LYS A 8 -5.96 -1.48 1.39
C LYS A 8 -6.73 -0.50 0.52
N LEU A 9 -6.82 -0.80 -0.77
CA LEU A 9 -7.74 -0.08 -1.66
C LEU A 9 -9.17 -0.31 -1.17
N ILE A 10 -9.97 0.74 -1.08
CA ILE A 10 -11.35 0.63 -0.56
C ILE A 10 -12.17 -0.30 -1.45
N ASN A 11 -12.11 -0.10 -2.79
CA ASN A 11 -12.82 -0.95 -3.75
C ASN A 11 -12.06 -2.26 -3.94
N ASN A 12 -12.77 -3.39 -3.86
CA ASN A 12 -12.13 -4.71 -3.98
C ASN A 12 -11.74 -5.09 -5.41
N LEU A 13 -12.20 -4.33 -6.40
CA LEU A 13 -11.98 -4.63 -7.82
C LEU A 13 -12.42 -6.05 -8.17
N ASP A 14 -11.50 -6.87 -8.68
CA ASP A 14 -11.80 -8.23 -9.15
C ASP A 14 -11.52 -9.35 -8.14
N ASP A 15 -11.26 -9.02 -6.87
CA ASP A 15 -11.01 -10.04 -5.83
C ASP A 15 -11.57 -9.61 -4.48
N LYS A 16 -12.36 -10.46 -3.86
CA LYS A 16 -13.01 -10.18 -2.57
C LYS A 16 -12.04 -9.97 -1.41
N ARG A 17 -10.78 -10.44 -1.53
CA ARG A 17 -9.74 -10.20 -0.52
C ARG A 17 -9.28 -8.75 -0.54
N GLY A 18 -9.51 -8.06 -1.65
CA GLY A 18 -9.06 -6.70 -1.88
C GLY A 18 -7.57 -6.61 -2.18
N PHE A 19 -7.10 -5.41 -2.49
CA PHE A 19 -5.71 -5.15 -2.87
C PHE A 19 -5.03 -4.29 -1.83
N CYS A 20 -3.87 -4.75 -1.37
CA CYS A 20 -3.03 -4.06 -0.38
C CYS A 20 -1.73 -3.60 -1.03
N ILE A 21 -1.13 -2.56 -0.49
CA ILE A 21 0.25 -2.17 -0.82
C ILE A 21 1.15 -3.33 -0.39
N ASP A 22 2.05 -3.75 -1.26
CA ASP A 22 2.78 -5.01 -1.11
C ASP A 22 4.18 -4.89 -1.68
N ILE A 23 5.16 -5.46 -0.97
CA ILE A 23 6.52 -5.62 -1.48
C ILE A 23 6.54 -6.87 -2.38
N LYS A 24 7.03 -6.73 -3.60
CA LYS A 24 7.06 -7.85 -4.56
C LYS A 24 7.84 -9.04 -4.03
N GLY A 25 7.26 -10.22 -4.15
CA GLY A 25 7.76 -11.48 -3.63
C GLY A 25 6.74 -12.13 -2.72
N HIS A 26 7.18 -12.93 -1.76
CA HIS A 26 6.27 -13.64 -0.88
C HIS A 26 6.71 -13.56 0.58
N LYS A 27 5.98 -12.80 1.39
CA LYS A 27 6.18 -12.67 2.83
C LYS A 27 7.66 -12.41 3.16
N SER A 28 8.31 -13.26 4.00
CA SER A 28 9.70 -13.07 4.39
C SER A 28 10.70 -13.14 3.23
N ARG A 29 10.29 -13.70 2.09
CA ARG A 29 11.11 -13.80 0.87
C ARG A 29 10.89 -12.65 -0.10
N ALA A 30 10.09 -11.66 0.27
CA ALA A 30 9.88 -10.47 -0.54
C ALA A 30 11.21 -9.75 -0.79
N LYS A 31 11.33 -9.13 -1.96
CA LYS A 31 12.57 -8.51 -2.43
C LYS A 31 12.36 -7.02 -2.65
N ILE A 32 12.93 -6.20 -1.77
CA ILE A 32 12.78 -4.74 -1.83
C ILE A 32 13.26 -4.14 -3.13
N GLU A 33 14.30 -4.72 -3.76
CA GLU A 33 14.83 -4.25 -5.03
C GLU A 33 13.85 -4.44 -6.20
N ARG A 34 12.85 -5.29 -6.04
CA ARG A 34 11.80 -5.46 -7.04
C ARG A 34 10.69 -4.41 -6.91
N GLY A 35 10.64 -3.69 -5.79
CA GLY A 35 9.73 -2.59 -5.55
C GLY A 35 8.35 -3.00 -5.05
N LEU A 36 7.43 -2.07 -5.17
CA LEU A 36 6.05 -2.18 -4.70
C LEU A 36 5.08 -2.60 -5.79
N GLN A 37 3.98 -3.17 -5.35
CA GLN A 37 2.81 -3.47 -6.18
C GLN A 37 1.55 -3.40 -5.32
N ALA A 38 0.38 -3.48 -5.94
CA ALA A 38 -0.85 -3.85 -5.26
C ALA A 38 -1.00 -5.37 -5.41
N HIS A 39 -1.34 -6.04 -4.32
CA HIS A 39 -1.45 -7.50 -4.27
C HIS A 39 -2.64 -7.85 -3.38
N THR A 40 -3.37 -8.90 -3.71
CA THR A 40 -4.48 -9.35 -2.86
C THR A 40 -4.00 -9.50 -1.42
N CYS A 41 -4.81 -8.99 -0.49
CA CYS A 41 -4.42 -8.92 0.92
C CYS A 41 -4.36 -10.30 1.56
N TYR A 42 -3.37 -10.52 2.44
CA TYR A 42 -3.23 -11.76 3.20
C TYR A 42 -4.02 -11.76 4.51
N SER A 43 -4.61 -10.63 4.89
CA SER A 43 -5.26 -10.48 6.21
C SER A 43 -6.45 -11.40 6.44
N TYR A 44 -7.02 -11.98 5.38
CA TYR A 44 -8.02 -13.04 5.52
C TYR A 44 -7.51 -14.26 6.29
N GLN A 45 -6.18 -14.41 6.40
CA GLN A 45 -5.53 -15.48 7.15
C GLN A 45 -5.46 -15.18 8.66
N GLY A 46 -5.94 -14.01 9.11
CA GLY A 46 -6.02 -13.66 10.52
C GLY A 46 -4.89 -12.79 11.05
N GLU A 47 -4.00 -12.31 10.18
CA GLU A 47 -2.87 -11.44 10.54
C GLU A 47 -2.48 -10.54 9.39
N ILE A 48 -1.74 -9.47 9.70
CA ILE A 48 -1.12 -8.63 8.69
C ILE A 48 0.19 -9.29 8.28
N ALA A 49 0.32 -9.63 6.98
CA ALA A 49 1.56 -10.21 6.46
C ALA A 49 2.69 -9.19 6.47
N ILE A 50 3.92 -9.64 6.73
CA ILE A 50 5.06 -8.73 6.90
C ILE A 50 5.42 -7.95 5.64
N ASP A 51 5.15 -8.50 4.46
CA ASP A 51 5.38 -7.83 3.17
C ASP A 51 4.25 -6.85 2.78
N GLN A 52 3.20 -6.79 3.59
CA GLN A 52 2.10 -5.84 3.48
C GLN A 52 1.93 -5.01 4.76
N GLY A 53 2.83 -5.21 5.72
CA GLY A 53 2.73 -4.64 7.04
C GLY A 53 3.55 -3.37 7.22
N LEU A 54 2.86 -2.26 7.44
CA LEU A 54 3.48 -0.98 7.76
C LEU A 54 3.39 -0.71 9.26
N ASP A 55 4.39 -0.02 9.80
CA ASP A 55 4.39 0.37 11.21
C ASP A 55 3.40 1.49 11.46
N ALA A 56 2.44 1.26 12.37
CA ALA A 56 1.39 2.22 12.69
C ALA A 56 1.91 3.55 13.20
N ASP A 57 2.91 3.53 14.08
CA ASP A 57 3.46 4.77 14.67
C ASP A 57 4.20 5.61 13.63
N ARG A 58 4.97 4.96 12.77
CA ARG A 58 5.69 5.64 11.68
C ARG A 58 4.71 6.18 10.64
N LEU A 59 3.61 5.49 10.41
CA LEU A 59 2.56 5.97 9.50
C LEU A 59 1.94 7.28 10.02
N LYS A 60 1.75 7.42 11.34
CA LYS A 60 1.30 8.68 11.96
C LYS A 60 2.30 9.81 11.74
N GLN A 61 3.56 9.50 11.53
CA GLN A 61 4.60 10.45 11.16
C GLN A 61 4.73 10.65 9.64
N LYS A 62 3.78 10.09 8.88
CA LYS A 62 3.70 10.18 7.41
C LYS A 62 4.85 9.46 6.70
N GLU A 63 5.39 8.42 7.34
CA GLU A 63 6.36 7.52 6.73
C GLU A 63 5.70 6.17 6.44
N LEU A 64 5.79 5.73 5.19
CA LEU A 64 5.33 4.40 4.80
C LEU A 64 6.48 3.42 5.02
N PHE A 65 6.61 2.96 6.26
CA PHE A 65 7.74 2.15 6.73
C PHE A 65 7.33 0.69 6.89
N PHE A 66 8.08 -0.20 6.23
CA PHE A 66 7.95 -1.66 6.38
C PHE A 66 9.01 -2.13 7.40
N PRO A 67 8.64 -2.34 8.68
CA PRO A 67 9.64 -2.61 9.72
C PRO A 67 10.39 -3.92 9.54
N ASN A 68 9.74 -4.94 8.97
CA ASN A 68 10.40 -6.23 8.75
C ASN A 68 11.46 -6.21 7.66
N PHE A 69 11.49 -5.16 6.85
CA PHE A 69 12.47 -4.96 5.77
C PHE A 69 13.32 -3.73 5.97
N ASN A 70 13.03 -2.94 7.00
CA ASN A 70 13.74 -1.71 7.35
C ASN A 70 13.86 -0.73 6.18
N VAL A 71 12.76 -0.54 5.45
CA VAL A 71 12.70 0.37 4.30
C VAL A 71 11.42 1.21 4.33
N CYS A 72 11.50 2.37 3.69
CA CYS A 72 10.36 3.26 3.45
C CYS A 72 10.07 3.35 1.95
N VAL A 73 8.83 3.70 1.64
CA VAL A 73 8.41 4.02 0.27
C VAL A 73 8.85 5.44 -0.07
N HIS A 74 9.49 5.60 -1.22
CA HIS A 74 9.91 6.92 -1.75
C HIS A 74 9.57 7.04 -3.23
N PRO A 75 9.29 8.25 -3.73
CA PRO A 75 9.21 8.45 -5.17
C PRO A 75 10.58 8.22 -5.80
N SER A 76 10.64 7.43 -6.87
CA SER A 76 11.91 7.01 -7.49
C SER A 76 12.38 7.94 -8.60
N SER A 77 11.47 8.72 -9.19
CA SER A 77 11.78 9.67 -10.26
C SER A 77 10.68 10.72 -10.35
N TYR A 78 10.92 11.76 -11.16
CA TYR A 78 9.94 12.82 -11.38
C TYR A 78 9.18 12.67 -12.71
N ASN A 79 9.28 11.50 -13.35
CA ASN A 79 8.56 11.21 -14.59
C ASN A 79 7.12 10.75 -14.29
N ASN A 80 6.20 11.04 -15.19
CA ASN A 80 4.80 10.64 -15.08
C ASN A 80 4.53 9.43 -15.99
N PRO A 81 3.98 8.28 -15.52
CA PRO A 81 3.62 8.05 -14.12
C PRO A 81 4.85 7.96 -13.23
N LEU A 82 4.74 8.53 -12.04
CA LEU A 82 5.84 8.55 -11.09
C LEU A 82 5.91 7.21 -10.37
N SER A 83 7.03 6.53 -10.51
CA SER A 83 7.26 5.24 -9.87
C SER A 83 7.69 5.40 -8.41
N LEU A 84 7.54 4.32 -7.65
CA LEU A 84 7.89 4.25 -6.24
C LEU A 84 9.00 3.24 -6.04
N THR A 85 9.85 3.50 -5.06
CA THR A 85 10.95 2.63 -4.68
C THR A 85 10.95 2.38 -3.18
N LEU A 86 11.64 1.31 -2.77
CA LEU A 86 11.83 0.93 -1.37
C LEU A 86 13.30 1.11 -1.02
N ILE A 87 13.58 2.09 -0.19
CA ILE A 87 14.95 2.42 0.22
C ILE A 87 14.98 2.73 1.72
N LYS A 88 16.18 2.87 2.27
CA LYS A 88 16.37 3.32 3.65
C LYS A 88 15.59 4.61 3.89
N CYS A 89 14.89 4.69 5.01
CA CYS A 89 14.08 5.86 5.35
C CYS A 89 14.95 7.11 5.47
N LYS A 90 14.50 8.20 4.83
CA LYS A 90 15.22 9.48 4.79
C LYS A 90 14.74 10.46 5.85
N ASN A 91 13.80 10.05 6.70
CA ASN A 91 13.16 10.91 7.69
C ASN A 91 12.52 12.15 7.06
N THR A 92 11.96 11.97 5.85
CA THR A 92 11.23 13.01 5.12
C THR A 92 9.76 12.65 5.07
N LYS A 93 8.91 13.66 5.28
CA LYS A 93 7.45 13.47 5.22
C LYS A 93 7.02 13.69 3.77
N GLU A 94 7.15 12.67 2.94
CA GLU A 94 6.89 12.75 1.50
C GLU A 94 5.43 12.58 1.12
N PHE A 95 4.61 12.03 2.02
CA PHE A 95 3.22 11.67 1.73
C PHE A 95 2.22 12.45 2.58
N ILE A 96 1.05 12.67 2.00
CA ILE A 96 -0.13 13.20 2.70
C ILE A 96 -1.19 12.10 2.70
N LEU A 97 -1.70 11.76 3.89
CA LEU A 97 -2.83 10.86 4.06
C LEU A 97 -4.07 11.74 4.17
N ASP A 98 -4.75 11.94 3.05
CA ASP A 98 -5.78 12.97 2.91
C ASP A 98 -7.16 12.51 3.42
N GLU A 99 -7.99 13.48 3.78
CA GLU A 99 -9.36 13.24 4.23
C GLU A 99 -10.26 12.64 3.15
N ASP A 100 -9.92 12.85 1.88
CA ASP A 100 -10.65 12.24 0.74
C ASP A 100 -10.23 10.80 0.45
N ASN A 101 -9.47 10.19 1.35
CA ASN A 101 -8.96 8.81 1.27
C ASN A 101 -7.91 8.59 0.17
N THR A 102 -7.26 9.66 -0.27
CA THR A 102 -6.12 9.56 -1.20
C THR A 102 -4.80 9.66 -0.44
N ILE A 103 -3.78 9.02 -1.01
CA ILE A 103 -2.39 9.17 -0.56
C ILE A 103 -1.69 10.01 -1.62
N ARG A 104 -1.31 11.23 -1.25
CA ARG A 104 -0.72 12.21 -2.17
C ARG A 104 0.74 12.46 -1.86
N LEU A 105 1.48 12.94 -2.84
CA LEU A 105 2.83 13.45 -2.59
C LEU A 105 2.76 14.87 -2.00
N LYS A 106 3.52 15.10 -0.94
CA LYS A 106 3.57 16.44 -0.31
C LYS A 106 4.08 17.51 -1.28
N ASN A 107 5.07 17.17 -2.11
CA ASN A 107 5.68 18.12 -3.06
C ASN A 107 4.93 18.22 -4.37
N ASN A 108 3.91 17.39 -4.60
CA ASN A 108 3.03 17.47 -5.76
C ASN A 108 1.67 16.86 -5.40
N THR A 109 0.80 17.68 -4.83
CA THR A 109 -0.49 17.25 -4.31
C THR A 109 -1.50 16.87 -5.39
N ASN A 110 -1.16 17.08 -6.66
CA ASN A 110 -1.98 16.62 -7.79
C ASN A 110 -1.76 15.12 -8.10
N LEU A 111 -0.77 14.49 -7.48
CA LEU A 111 -0.46 13.07 -7.67
C LEU A 111 -0.99 12.22 -6.51
N CYS A 112 -1.71 11.17 -6.86
CA CYS A 112 -2.31 10.21 -5.93
C CYS A 112 -1.75 8.80 -6.16
N LEU A 113 -1.58 8.05 -5.08
CA LEU A 113 -1.22 6.63 -5.18
C LEU A 113 -2.35 5.88 -5.90
N THR A 114 -2.01 5.20 -6.98
CA THR A 114 -2.97 4.64 -7.94
C THR A 114 -2.67 3.18 -8.23
N VAL A 115 -3.70 2.36 -8.16
CA VAL A 115 -3.66 0.97 -8.65
C VAL A 115 -3.99 0.99 -10.14
N ALA A 116 -3.22 0.26 -10.93
CA ALA A 116 -3.43 0.19 -12.38
C ALA A 116 -4.82 -0.38 -12.71
N LYS A 117 -5.48 0.22 -13.70
CA LYS A 117 -6.81 -0.21 -14.17
C LYS A 117 -6.76 -1.49 -14.99
N GLU A 118 -5.62 -1.78 -15.57
CA GLU A 118 -5.40 -2.95 -16.42
C GLU A 118 -5.72 -4.22 -15.64
N GLU A 119 -6.04 -5.29 -16.37
CA GLU A 119 -6.35 -6.57 -15.79
C GLU A 119 -5.26 -7.03 -14.81
N SER A 120 -5.67 -7.60 -13.68
CA SER A 120 -4.74 -8.12 -12.71
C SER A 120 -3.96 -9.32 -13.25
N ARG A 121 -2.73 -9.47 -12.80
CA ARG A 121 -1.88 -10.62 -13.11
C ARG A 121 -2.02 -11.68 -12.01
N LYS A 122 -1.96 -12.94 -12.40
CA LYS A 122 -1.99 -14.06 -11.45
C LYS A 122 -0.62 -14.26 -10.83
N GLY A 123 -0.60 -14.47 -9.51
CA GLY A 123 0.59 -14.87 -8.77
C GLY A 123 0.85 -16.37 -8.86
N GLY A 124 1.87 -16.84 -8.14
CA GLY A 124 2.29 -18.23 -8.13
C GLY A 124 1.61 -19.12 -7.09
N GLY A 125 0.83 -18.59 -6.19
CA GLY A 125 0.26 -19.38 -5.09
C GLY A 125 -1.08 -18.89 -4.60
N GLY A 126 -1.62 -19.61 -3.64
CA GLY A 126 -2.91 -19.33 -3.03
C GLY A 126 -4.05 -20.12 -3.66
N SER A 127 -5.17 -20.23 -2.92
CA SER A 127 -6.38 -20.90 -3.39
C SER A 127 -7.60 -20.09 -2.90
N PRO A 128 -8.19 -19.25 -3.77
CA PRO A 128 -7.80 -18.96 -5.15
C PRO A 128 -6.43 -18.29 -5.26
N VAL A 129 -5.85 -18.34 -6.45
CA VAL A 129 -4.53 -17.74 -6.72
C VAL A 129 -4.54 -16.24 -6.42
N HIS A 130 -3.45 -15.72 -5.87
CA HIS A 130 -3.30 -14.30 -5.59
C HIS A 130 -3.17 -13.49 -6.89
N LEU A 131 -3.66 -12.26 -6.86
CA LEU A 131 -3.64 -11.33 -7.99
C LEU A 131 -2.78 -10.11 -7.67
N MET A 132 -2.16 -9.56 -8.71
CA MET A 132 -1.26 -8.41 -8.59
C MET A 132 -1.62 -7.34 -9.61
N ARG A 133 -1.40 -6.08 -9.24
CA ARG A 133 -1.58 -4.90 -10.10
C ARG A 133 -0.44 -3.92 -9.85
N ASN A 134 -0.07 -3.15 -10.85
CA ASN A 134 0.96 -2.12 -10.70
C ASN A 134 0.48 -0.98 -9.78
N LEU A 135 1.43 -0.35 -9.10
CA LEU A 135 1.23 0.86 -8.30
C LEU A 135 2.09 1.98 -8.88
N SER A 136 1.55 3.18 -8.91
CA SER A 136 2.27 4.39 -9.30
C SER A 136 1.58 5.63 -8.75
N MET A 137 2.28 6.76 -8.75
CA MET A 137 1.65 8.05 -8.48
C MET A 137 1.14 8.61 -9.80
N GLN A 138 -0.15 8.89 -9.90
CA GLN A 138 -0.80 9.42 -11.09
C GLN A 138 -1.70 10.59 -10.70
N ILE A 139 -2.06 11.40 -11.68
CA ILE A 139 -2.96 12.54 -11.45
C ILE A 139 -4.21 12.08 -10.72
N CYS A 140 -4.53 12.78 -9.64
CA CYS A 140 -5.74 12.52 -8.85
C CYS A 140 -6.97 12.81 -9.70
N ASN A 141 -7.90 11.86 -9.75
CA ASN A 141 -9.06 11.97 -10.63
C ASN A 141 -10.30 11.34 -9.97
N ASN A 142 -11.33 12.15 -9.72
CA ASN A 142 -12.56 11.69 -9.11
C ASN A 142 -13.23 10.55 -9.89
N LYS A 143 -13.09 10.54 -11.22
CA LYS A 143 -13.63 9.46 -12.08
C LYS A 143 -12.90 8.14 -11.88
N HIS A 144 -11.72 8.16 -11.30
CA HIS A 144 -10.88 6.98 -11.05
C HIS A 144 -10.69 6.71 -9.57
N SER A 145 -11.58 7.23 -8.71
CA SER A 145 -11.48 7.08 -7.26
C SER A 145 -11.40 5.62 -6.80
N VAL A 146 -12.03 4.68 -7.52
CA VAL A 146 -11.95 3.26 -7.19
C VAL A 146 -10.53 2.72 -7.25
N TYR A 147 -9.62 3.39 -7.98
CA TYR A 147 -8.20 3.01 -8.08
C TYR A 147 -7.30 3.88 -7.18
N GLN A 148 -7.85 4.88 -6.49
CA GLN A 148 -7.07 5.88 -5.76
C GLN A 148 -7.54 6.11 -4.32
N ASN A 149 -8.55 5.40 -3.84
CA ASN A 149 -9.06 5.57 -2.48
C ASN A 149 -8.67 4.40 -1.59
N TRP A 150 -8.07 4.73 -0.44
CA TRP A 150 -7.44 3.78 0.45
C TRP A 150 -8.03 3.83 1.86
N VAL A 151 -7.91 2.71 2.57
CA VAL A 151 -8.31 2.56 3.97
C VAL A 151 -7.21 1.80 4.70
N ILE A 152 -7.08 2.03 6.00
CA ILE A 152 -6.15 1.31 6.85
C ILE A 152 -6.90 0.20 7.56
N ARG A 153 -6.30 -1.00 7.58
CA ARG A 153 -6.84 -2.12 8.36
C ARG A 153 -5.77 -2.64 9.32
N TYR A 154 -6.22 -3.12 10.47
CA TYR A 154 -5.35 -3.70 11.48
C TYR A 154 -6.13 -4.69 12.34
N PHE A 155 -5.40 -5.54 13.06
CA PHE A 155 -6.00 -6.48 14.00
C PHE A 155 -5.90 -5.96 15.43
N LYS A 156 -6.96 -6.15 16.19
CA LYS A 156 -7.00 -5.89 17.62
C LYS A 156 -7.80 -7.01 18.28
N LYS A 157 -7.17 -7.75 19.20
CA LYS A 157 -7.79 -8.90 19.88
C LYS A 157 -8.40 -9.91 18.89
N GLY A 158 -7.67 -10.21 17.82
CA GLY A 158 -8.07 -11.18 16.81
C GLY A 158 -9.15 -10.74 15.84
N LYS A 159 -9.59 -9.47 15.91
CA LYS A 159 -10.61 -8.90 15.01
C LYS A 159 -9.97 -7.84 14.13
N ILE A 160 -10.41 -7.78 12.86
CA ILE A 160 -9.94 -6.78 11.91
C ILE A 160 -10.77 -5.50 12.02
N PHE A 161 -10.11 -4.36 12.05
CA PHE A 161 -10.72 -3.04 12.11
C PHE A 161 -10.28 -2.21 10.92
N LYS A 162 -11.12 -1.25 10.54
CA LYS A 162 -10.82 -0.28 9.48
C LYS A 162 -10.76 1.12 10.08
N GLU A 163 -9.82 1.92 9.58
CA GLU A 163 -9.68 3.33 9.92
C GLU A 163 -9.43 4.16 8.67
N LYS A 164 -9.97 5.38 8.65
CA LYS A 164 -9.66 6.33 7.58
C LYS A 164 -8.18 6.72 7.62
N LEU A 165 -7.61 7.02 6.45
CA LEU A 165 -6.24 7.54 6.35
C LEU A 165 -6.01 8.74 7.26
N SER A 166 -6.97 9.64 7.34
CA SER A 166 -6.87 10.87 8.13
C SER A 166 -6.74 10.65 9.64
N LYS A 167 -6.98 9.43 10.13
CA LYS A 167 -6.73 9.06 11.53
C LYS A 167 -5.24 8.82 11.81
N PHE A 168 -4.44 8.74 10.79
CA PHE A 168 -2.99 8.56 10.83
C PHE A 168 -2.30 9.80 10.26
#